data_4e907da9ce955d8ba94610dbe42d00a7
#
_entry.id   4e907da9ce955d8ba94610dbe42d00a7
#
_cell.length_a   1.000
_cell.length_b   1.000
_cell.length_c   1.000
_cell.angle_alpha   90.00
_cell.angle_beta   90.00
_cell.angle_gamma   90.00
#
_symmetry.space_group_name_H-M   'P 1'
#
loop_
_entity.id
_entity.type
_entity.pdbx_description
1 polymer ?
#
loop_
_entity_poly.entity_id
_entity_poly.type
_entity_poly.pdbx_seq_one_letter_code
_entity_poly.pdbx_strand_id
1 'polypeptide(L)'
;QRQMCIRDRHIGSGGSLTGPMMVLKALTSYQTPHIQIDFIGNADSSDLQAKLRKLDPATTLVVIASKTFSTQETILNAETMKKWMLERLGPSSLSKHFVAITGNKNRANSFGIVDENIFEIWEWVGGRFSLWSAVGLTIVLGIGSENFKEFLRGARAIDEHFQNTAPEMNLPLILGMLEIWYTSILNFGSRAIIPYDHRLQNFVSYIQQLEMESNGKSVDKLGNKMTKKTAAVVWGAEGTNAQHLSLIHI
;
A
#
# COMPACT_ATOMS: atom_id res chain seq x y z
N GLN A 1 -6.44 -27.99 -18.86
CA GLN A 1 -6.58 -26.53 -18.68
C GLN A 1 -6.03 -26.19 -17.30
N ARG A 2 -4.98 -25.37 -17.21
CA ARG A 2 -4.53 -24.82 -15.91
C ARG A 2 -5.65 -23.90 -15.45
N GLN A 3 -6.25 -24.21 -14.31
CA GLN A 3 -7.15 -23.28 -13.63
C GLN A 3 -6.31 -22.06 -13.22
N MET A 4 -6.57 -20.90 -13.80
CA MET A 4 -5.92 -19.66 -13.38
C MET A 4 -6.44 -19.27 -12.00
N CYS A 5 -5.55 -18.81 -11.14
CA CYS A 5 -5.95 -18.15 -9.89
C CYS A 5 -6.80 -16.93 -10.25
N ILE A 6 -8.02 -16.88 -9.72
CA ILE A 6 -9.01 -15.84 -10.01
C ILE A 6 -9.19 -14.92 -8.80
N ARG A 7 -8.65 -15.32 -7.65
CA ARG A 7 -8.82 -14.63 -6.37
C ARG A 7 -7.47 -14.46 -5.69
N ASP A 8 -6.98 -13.24 -5.66
CA ASP A 8 -5.71 -12.92 -5.03
C ASP A 8 -5.94 -12.36 -3.63
N ARG A 9 -5.10 -12.77 -2.67
CA ARG A 9 -5.11 -12.29 -1.29
C ARG A 9 -3.78 -11.62 -0.99
N HIS A 10 -3.81 -10.31 -0.95
CA HIS A 10 -2.64 -9.52 -0.58
C HIS A 10 -2.59 -9.36 0.93
N ILE A 11 -1.57 -9.94 1.55
CA ILE A 11 -1.31 -9.84 3.00
C ILE A 11 -0.16 -8.88 3.20
N GLY A 12 -0.39 -7.82 3.95
CA GLY A 12 0.62 -6.80 4.24
C GLY A 12 0.18 -5.89 5.37
N SER A 13 1.04 -4.97 5.75
CA SER A 13 0.73 -3.93 6.75
C SER A 13 1.38 -2.60 6.36
N GLY A 14 0.84 -1.50 6.86
CA GLY A 14 1.35 -0.16 6.53
C GLY A 14 1.42 0.08 5.02
N GLY A 15 2.55 0.62 4.55
CA GLY A 15 2.76 0.97 3.14
C GLY A 15 2.73 -0.21 2.17
N SER A 16 3.05 -1.42 2.64
CA SER A 16 2.91 -2.63 1.82
C SER A 16 1.45 -3.00 1.55
N LEU A 17 0.50 -2.44 2.26
CA LEU A 17 -0.94 -2.67 2.11
C LEU A 17 -1.64 -1.45 1.50
N THR A 18 -1.45 -0.27 2.12
CA THR A 18 -2.25 0.93 1.82
C THR A 18 -2.03 1.45 0.40
N GLY A 19 -0.79 1.37 -0.11
CA GLY A 19 -0.45 1.79 -1.47
C GLY A 19 -1.20 0.97 -2.54
N PRO A 20 -0.99 -0.36 -2.61
CA PRO A 20 -1.70 -1.21 -3.56
C PRO A 20 -3.24 -1.14 -3.43
N MET A 21 -3.76 -1.09 -2.20
CA MET A 21 -5.20 -0.98 -1.95
C MET A 21 -5.78 0.33 -2.50
N MET A 22 -5.09 1.44 -2.29
CA MET A 22 -5.49 2.76 -2.80
C MET A 22 -5.48 2.77 -4.34
N VAL A 23 -4.41 2.29 -4.97
CA VAL A 23 -4.29 2.29 -6.44
C VAL A 23 -5.34 1.41 -7.09
N LEU A 24 -5.55 0.18 -6.60
CA LEU A 24 -6.56 -0.72 -7.17
C LEU A 24 -7.99 -0.16 -7.00
N LYS A 25 -8.27 0.53 -5.90
CA LYS A 25 -9.55 1.21 -5.75
C LYS A 25 -9.68 2.40 -6.71
N ALA A 26 -8.64 3.20 -6.85
CA ALA A 26 -8.62 4.35 -7.75
C ALA A 26 -8.77 3.93 -9.22
N LEU A 27 -8.16 2.81 -9.61
CA LEU A 27 -8.13 2.29 -10.97
C LEU A 27 -9.13 1.14 -11.22
N THR A 28 -10.23 1.10 -10.47
CA THR A 28 -11.26 0.04 -10.59
C THR A 28 -11.74 -0.16 -12.03
N SER A 29 -11.84 0.93 -12.82
CA SER A 29 -12.27 0.88 -14.23
C SER A 29 -11.30 0.13 -15.16
N TYR A 30 -10.07 -0.08 -14.72
CA TYR A 30 -9.01 -0.77 -15.48
C TYR A 30 -8.76 -2.19 -14.97
N GLN A 31 -9.55 -2.66 -14.01
CA GLN A 31 -9.35 -4.00 -13.44
C GLN A 31 -9.56 -5.09 -14.49
N THR A 32 -8.65 -6.06 -14.46
CA THR A 32 -8.72 -7.25 -15.28
C THR A 32 -9.99 -8.04 -14.95
N PRO A 33 -10.85 -8.33 -15.95
CA PRO A 33 -12.06 -9.11 -15.71
C PRO A 33 -11.74 -10.44 -15.03
N HIS A 34 -12.59 -10.85 -14.09
CA HIS A 34 -12.49 -12.11 -13.33
C HIS A 34 -11.36 -12.22 -12.31
N ILE A 35 -10.50 -11.23 -12.16
CA ILE A 35 -9.52 -11.18 -11.07
C ILE A 35 -10.10 -10.38 -9.90
N GLN A 36 -10.23 -11.03 -8.74
CA GLN A 36 -10.66 -10.39 -7.49
C GLN A 36 -9.49 -10.31 -6.53
N ILE A 37 -9.17 -9.12 -6.08
CA ILE A 37 -8.09 -8.88 -5.12
C ILE A 37 -8.68 -8.36 -3.82
N ASP A 38 -8.43 -9.06 -2.72
CA ASP A 38 -8.77 -8.62 -1.39
C ASP A 38 -7.49 -8.43 -0.56
N PHE A 39 -7.57 -7.48 0.36
CA PHE A 39 -6.46 -7.10 1.23
C PHE A 39 -6.69 -7.60 2.64
N ILE A 40 -5.63 -8.10 3.28
CA ILE A 40 -5.62 -8.62 4.65
C ILE A 40 -4.49 -7.92 5.40
N GLY A 41 -4.84 -7.06 6.35
CA GLY A 41 -3.85 -6.25 7.07
C GLY A 41 -4.06 -6.17 8.57
N ASN A 42 -5.20 -6.65 9.06
CA ASN A 42 -5.50 -6.65 10.49
C ASN A 42 -5.18 -8.00 11.13
N ALA A 43 -4.67 -7.99 12.36
CA ALA A 43 -4.47 -9.19 13.16
C ALA A 43 -5.78 -9.79 13.70
N ASP A 44 -6.88 -9.03 13.65
CA ASP A 44 -8.20 -9.55 14.01
C ASP A 44 -8.61 -10.65 13.03
N SER A 45 -8.82 -11.84 13.57
CA SER A 45 -9.17 -13.03 12.79
C SER A 45 -10.56 -12.97 12.13
N SER A 46 -11.44 -12.09 12.58
CA SER A 46 -12.83 -12.00 12.09
C SER A 46 -12.90 -11.66 10.61
N ASP A 47 -12.08 -10.69 10.15
CA ASP A 47 -11.97 -10.31 8.73
C ASP A 47 -11.44 -11.45 7.88
N LEU A 48 -10.32 -12.06 8.30
CA LEU A 48 -9.72 -13.18 7.59
C LEU A 48 -10.68 -14.38 7.50
N GLN A 49 -11.33 -14.74 8.61
CA GLN A 49 -12.30 -15.85 8.64
C GLN A 49 -13.51 -15.60 7.72
N ALA A 50 -14.04 -14.38 7.70
CA ALA A 50 -15.14 -14.02 6.82
C ALA A 50 -14.74 -14.15 5.33
N LYS A 51 -13.51 -13.81 4.98
CA LYS A 51 -12.95 -13.97 3.63
C LYS A 51 -12.73 -15.43 3.28
N LEU A 52 -12.13 -16.23 4.19
CA LEU A 52 -11.85 -17.66 3.98
C LEU A 52 -13.08 -18.49 3.63
N ARG A 53 -14.25 -18.16 4.23
CA ARG A 53 -15.52 -18.85 3.95
C ARG A 53 -15.98 -18.75 2.50
N LYS A 54 -15.52 -17.73 1.77
CA LYS A 54 -15.92 -17.43 0.38
C LYS A 54 -14.87 -17.86 -0.64
N LEU A 55 -13.73 -18.42 -0.19
CA LEU A 55 -12.61 -18.76 -1.04
C LEU A 55 -12.62 -20.23 -1.47
N ASP A 56 -12.25 -20.44 -2.73
CA ASP A 56 -11.83 -21.72 -3.25
C ASP A 56 -10.30 -21.78 -3.23
N PRO A 57 -9.69 -22.68 -2.45
CA PRO A 57 -8.24 -22.76 -2.36
C PRO A 57 -7.56 -23.07 -3.71
N ALA A 58 -8.23 -23.82 -4.59
CA ALA A 58 -7.66 -24.19 -5.90
C ALA A 58 -7.48 -22.99 -6.84
N THR A 59 -8.23 -21.90 -6.61
CA THR A 59 -8.19 -20.68 -7.44
C THR A 59 -7.67 -19.45 -6.67
N THR A 60 -7.11 -19.65 -5.48
CA THR A 60 -6.60 -18.56 -4.62
C THR A 60 -5.08 -18.45 -4.73
N LEU A 61 -4.57 -17.24 -5.00
CA LEU A 61 -3.16 -16.85 -4.87
C LEU A 61 -3.00 -16.02 -3.59
N VAL A 62 -1.95 -16.28 -2.83
CA VAL A 62 -1.60 -15.53 -1.61
C VAL A 62 -0.31 -14.77 -1.84
N VAL A 63 -0.37 -13.44 -1.83
CA VAL A 63 0.77 -12.54 -1.95
C VAL A 63 1.11 -11.99 -0.58
N ILE A 64 2.27 -12.34 -0.04
CA ILE A 64 2.75 -11.87 1.27
C ILE A 64 3.75 -10.75 1.05
N ALA A 65 3.38 -9.51 1.36
CA ALA A 65 4.23 -8.34 1.21
C ALA A 65 4.75 -7.86 2.57
N SER A 66 6.01 -8.19 2.86
CA SER A 66 6.69 -7.74 4.09
C SER A 66 8.18 -7.62 3.85
N LYS A 67 8.73 -6.41 3.93
CA LYS A 67 10.15 -6.13 3.65
C LYS A 67 11.09 -7.02 4.49
N THR A 68 10.82 -7.19 5.78
CA THR A 68 11.63 -8.00 6.70
C THR A 68 11.16 -9.43 6.85
N PHE A 69 9.99 -9.74 6.30
CA PHE A 69 9.27 -11.01 6.49
C PHE A 69 9.17 -11.42 7.97
N SER A 70 8.85 -10.43 8.83
CA SER A 70 8.79 -10.60 10.29
C SER A 70 7.74 -9.73 10.98
N THR A 71 6.99 -8.92 10.22
CA THR A 71 5.89 -8.13 10.76
C THR A 71 4.83 -9.05 11.33
N GLN A 72 4.57 -8.96 12.63
CA GLN A 72 3.78 -9.94 13.37
C GLN A 72 2.39 -10.18 12.77
N GLU A 73 1.65 -9.11 12.47
CA GLU A 73 0.31 -9.19 11.90
C GLU A 73 0.33 -9.86 10.51
N THR A 74 1.31 -9.51 9.70
CA THR A 74 1.47 -10.08 8.36
C THR A 74 1.78 -11.58 8.44
N ILE A 75 2.69 -11.99 9.32
CA ILE A 75 3.07 -13.40 9.45
C ILE A 75 1.94 -14.22 10.08
N LEU A 76 1.22 -13.69 11.08
CA LEU A 76 0.07 -14.36 11.67
C LEU A 76 -1.02 -14.67 10.62
N ASN A 77 -1.36 -13.68 9.80
CA ASN A 77 -2.32 -13.86 8.72
C ASN A 77 -1.81 -14.85 7.66
N ALA A 78 -0.52 -14.76 7.30
CA ALA A 78 0.11 -15.66 6.34
C ALA A 78 0.13 -17.12 6.83
N GLU A 79 0.47 -17.37 8.10
CA GLU A 79 0.44 -18.71 8.69
C GLU A 79 -0.99 -19.27 8.75
N THR A 80 -1.99 -18.44 9.03
CA THR A 80 -3.40 -18.84 9.00
C THR A 80 -3.82 -19.26 7.59
N MET A 81 -3.45 -18.48 6.57
CA MET A 81 -3.69 -18.83 5.16
C MET A 81 -2.93 -20.10 4.75
N LYS A 82 -1.69 -20.25 5.19
CA LYS A 82 -0.87 -21.46 4.94
C LYS A 82 -1.54 -22.69 5.52
N LYS A 83 -1.94 -22.66 6.78
CA LYS A 83 -2.66 -23.76 7.42
C LYS A 83 -3.92 -24.15 6.65
N TRP A 84 -4.75 -23.15 6.33
CA TRP A 84 -5.99 -23.33 5.56
C TRP A 84 -5.73 -23.97 4.19
N MET A 85 -4.64 -23.57 3.51
CA MET A 85 -4.29 -24.08 2.18
C MET A 85 -3.75 -25.52 2.26
N LEU A 86 -2.87 -25.80 3.25
CA LEU A 86 -2.29 -27.13 3.46
C LEU A 86 -3.34 -28.18 3.80
N GLU A 87 -4.33 -27.82 4.62
CA GLU A 87 -5.42 -28.72 5.00
C GLU A 87 -6.31 -29.13 3.81
N ARG A 88 -6.37 -28.32 2.75
CA ARG A 88 -7.25 -28.53 1.60
C ARG A 88 -6.56 -29.05 0.35
N LEU A 89 -5.33 -28.62 0.10
CA LEU A 89 -4.58 -28.92 -1.12
C LEU A 89 -3.28 -29.68 -0.87
N GLY A 90 -2.88 -29.86 0.39
CA GLY A 90 -1.64 -30.52 0.76
C GLY A 90 -0.38 -29.67 0.53
N PRO A 91 0.83 -30.26 0.79
CA PRO A 91 2.10 -29.51 0.82
C PRO A 91 2.49 -28.82 -0.48
N SER A 92 2.13 -29.37 -1.64
CA SER A 92 2.45 -28.79 -2.95
C SER A 92 1.75 -27.44 -3.21
N SER A 93 0.79 -27.06 -2.37
CA SER A 93 0.10 -25.78 -2.48
C SER A 93 1.00 -24.58 -2.24
N LEU A 94 2.03 -24.70 -1.39
CA LEU A 94 2.93 -23.59 -1.08
C LEU A 94 3.71 -23.11 -2.31
N SER A 95 4.23 -24.01 -3.12
CA SER A 95 4.95 -23.64 -4.35
C SER A 95 4.06 -23.14 -5.48
N LYS A 96 2.74 -23.38 -5.43
CA LYS A 96 1.81 -23.05 -6.49
C LYS A 96 0.97 -21.82 -6.19
N HIS A 97 0.69 -21.54 -4.92
CA HIS A 97 -0.29 -20.57 -4.49
C HIS A 97 0.28 -19.47 -3.59
N PHE A 98 1.58 -19.51 -3.23
CA PHE A 98 2.18 -18.49 -2.39
C PHE A 98 3.28 -17.74 -3.14
N VAL A 99 3.26 -16.42 -2.98
CA VAL A 99 4.25 -15.47 -3.48
C VAL A 99 4.70 -14.60 -2.32
N ALA A 100 5.99 -14.35 -2.20
CA ALA A 100 6.55 -13.40 -1.24
C ALA A 100 7.10 -12.17 -1.95
N ILE A 101 6.85 -11.01 -1.37
CA ILE A 101 7.50 -9.76 -1.72
C ILE A 101 8.29 -9.31 -0.48
N THR A 102 9.62 -9.48 -0.53
CA THR A 102 10.45 -9.32 0.66
C THR A 102 11.91 -9.01 0.32
N GLY A 103 12.61 -8.34 1.25
CA GLY A 103 14.08 -8.24 1.22
C GLY A 103 14.76 -9.39 2.00
N ASN A 104 13.99 -10.27 2.65
CA ASN A 104 14.53 -11.39 3.43
C ASN A 104 14.15 -12.75 2.84
N LYS A 105 14.89 -13.13 1.81
CA LYS A 105 14.67 -14.37 1.07
C LYS A 105 14.75 -15.60 1.95
N ASN A 106 15.70 -15.64 2.89
CA ASN A 106 15.87 -16.80 3.78
C ASN A 106 14.63 -17.07 4.64
N ARG A 107 13.97 -16.02 5.16
CA ARG A 107 12.75 -16.18 5.94
C ARG A 107 11.58 -16.65 5.07
N ALA A 108 11.47 -16.14 3.84
CA ALA A 108 10.43 -16.59 2.92
C ALA A 108 10.63 -18.07 2.54
N ASN A 109 11.87 -18.51 2.32
CA ASN A 109 12.18 -19.91 2.07
C ASN A 109 11.88 -20.80 3.29
N SER A 110 12.22 -20.33 4.51
CA SER A 110 11.88 -21.05 5.75
C SER A 110 10.37 -21.14 5.97
N PHE A 111 9.60 -20.20 5.47
CA PHE A 111 8.13 -20.25 5.46
C PHE A 111 7.61 -21.33 4.50
N GLY A 112 8.38 -21.69 3.47
CA GLY A 112 8.05 -22.70 2.46
C GLY A 112 7.78 -22.14 1.06
N ILE A 113 8.12 -20.88 0.80
CA ILE A 113 7.99 -20.28 -0.52
C ILE A 113 9.25 -20.54 -1.32
N VAL A 114 9.10 -21.03 -2.55
CA VAL A 114 10.21 -21.33 -3.46
C VAL A 114 10.80 -20.07 -4.07
N ASP A 115 12.06 -20.11 -4.45
CA ASP A 115 12.82 -18.95 -4.94
C ASP A 115 12.17 -18.25 -6.12
N GLU A 116 11.57 -19.00 -7.03
CA GLU A 116 10.89 -18.46 -8.22
C GLU A 116 9.65 -17.61 -7.89
N ASN A 117 9.12 -17.77 -6.68
CA ASN A 117 7.96 -17.05 -6.18
C ASN A 117 8.34 -15.92 -5.21
N ILE A 118 9.62 -15.59 -5.09
CA ILE A 118 10.12 -14.52 -4.22
C ILE A 118 10.52 -13.32 -5.07
N PHE A 119 9.82 -12.20 -4.90
CA PHE A 119 10.10 -10.92 -5.53
C PHE A 119 10.82 -10.03 -4.53
N GLU A 120 12.02 -9.62 -4.87
CA GLU A 120 12.85 -8.84 -3.97
C GLU A 120 12.38 -7.39 -3.86
N ILE A 121 12.30 -6.89 -2.63
CA ILE A 121 12.19 -5.48 -2.32
C ILE A 121 13.54 -5.00 -1.77
N TRP A 122 14.14 -4.04 -2.42
CA TRP A 122 15.47 -3.53 -2.08
C TRP A 122 15.48 -2.79 -0.75
N GLU A 123 16.63 -2.82 -0.07
CA GLU A 123 16.78 -2.25 1.26
C GLU A 123 16.48 -0.76 1.34
N TRP A 124 16.83 -0.01 0.30
CA TRP A 124 16.59 1.44 0.22
C TRP A 124 15.12 1.83 -0.03
N VAL A 125 14.26 0.90 -0.38
CA VAL A 125 12.83 1.15 -0.58
C VAL A 125 12.12 1.27 0.77
N GLY A 126 11.61 2.46 1.09
CA GLY A 126 10.74 2.68 2.26
C GLY A 126 9.34 2.12 2.04
N GLY A 127 8.72 1.56 3.10
CA GLY A 127 7.40 0.91 3.01
C GLY A 127 6.32 1.80 2.40
N ARG A 128 6.19 3.05 2.83
CA ARG A 128 5.21 4.02 2.33
C ARG A 128 5.44 4.48 0.88
N PHE A 129 6.64 4.25 0.34
CA PHE A 129 6.99 4.53 -1.07
C PHE A 129 7.01 3.25 -1.93
N SER A 130 6.66 2.10 -1.37
CA SER A 130 6.93 0.80 -1.98
C SER A 130 6.00 0.42 -3.13
N LEU A 131 4.90 1.12 -3.34
CA LEU A 131 3.94 0.81 -4.41
C LEU A 131 4.57 0.83 -5.83
N TRP A 132 5.69 1.55 -5.99
CA TRP A 132 6.48 1.64 -7.22
C TRP A 132 7.49 0.48 -7.39
N SER A 133 7.67 -0.35 -6.36
CA SER A 133 8.59 -1.48 -6.31
C SER A 133 7.89 -2.82 -6.59
N ALA A 134 8.50 -3.93 -6.21
CA ALA A 134 7.90 -5.27 -6.28
C ALA A 134 6.54 -5.36 -5.54
N VAL A 135 6.26 -4.49 -4.56
CA VAL A 135 4.94 -4.41 -3.89
C VAL A 135 3.82 -4.06 -4.89
N GLY A 136 4.15 -3.42 -6.01
CA GLY A 136 3.25 -3.19 -7.13
C GLY A 136 2.80 -4.44 -7.88
N LEU A 137 3.36 -5.64 -7.60
CA LEU A 137 2.94 -6.89 -8.24
C LEU A 137 1.41 -7.09 -8.18
N THR A 138 0.82 -6.84 -7.03
CA THR A 138 -0.64 -6.95 -6.87
C THR A 138 -1.40 -5.95 -7.75
N ILE A 139 -0.85 -4.75 -7.96
CA ILE A 139 -1.43 -3.79 -8.90
C ILE A 139 -1.33 -4.34 -10.33
N VAL A 140 -0.17 -4.88 -10.72
CA VAL A 140 0.02 -5.51 -12.03
C VAL A 140 -0.99 -6.63 -12.26
N LEU A 141 -1.21 -7.50 -11.27
CA LEU A 141 -2.20 -8.56 -11.34
C LEU A 141 -3.62 -7.99 -11.54
N GLY A 142 -3.93 -6.90 -10.83
CA GLY A 142 -5.27 -6.30 -10.86
C GLY A 142 -5.61 -5.53 -12.11
N ILE A 143 -4.68 -4.76 -12.68
CA ILE A 143 -4.95 -3.87 -13.82
C ILE A 143 -4.20 -4.25 -15.11
N GLY A 144 -3.37 -5.28 -15.06
CA GLY A 144 -2.51 -5.70 -16.16
C GLY A 144 -1.22 -4.88 -16.30
N SER A 145 -0.24 -5.47 -16.97
CA SER A 145 1.11 -4.89 -17.11
C SER A 145 1.13 -3.57 -17.88
N GLU A 146 0.31 -3.42 -18.91
CA GLU A 146 0.31 -2.20 -19.73
C GLU A 146 -0.24 -1.00 -18.95
N ASN A 147 -1.36 -1.17 -18.24
CA ASN A 147 -1.90 -0.11 -17.40
C ASN A 147 -0.96 0.23 -16.23
N PHE A 148 -0.24 -0.76 -15.69
CA PHE A 148 0.78 -0.50 -14.67
C PHE A 148 1.97 0.30 -15.23
N LYS A 149 2.42 0.04 -16.45
CA LYS A 149 3.44 0.85 -17.11
C LYS A 149 2.98 2.30 -17.32
N GLU A 150 1.72 2.51 -17.70
CA GLU A 150 1.14 3.86 -17.78
C GLU A 150 1.13 4.57 -16.42
N PHE A 151 0.77 3.83 -15.37
CA PHE A 151 0.81 4.34 -14.00
C PHE A 151 2.24 4.77 -13.60
N LEU A 152 3.27 3.97 -13.94
CA LEU A 152 4.68 4.32 -13.70
C LEU A 152 5.12 5.53 -14.54
N ARG A 153 4.62 5.66 -15.79
CA ARG A 153 4.91 6.84 -16.62
C ARG A 153 4.37 8.14 -16.02
N GLY A 154 3.20 8.08 -15.37
CA GLY A 154 2.65 9.21 -14.63
C GLY A 154 3.57 9.68 -13.50
N ALA A 155 4.12 8.75 -12.72
CA ALA A 155 5.09 9.06 -11.67
C ALA A 155 6.38 9.67 -12.26
N ARG A 156 6.91 9.06 -13.32
CA ARG A 156 8.10 9.58 -14.02
C ARG A 156 7.89 11.00 -14.56
N ALA A 157 6.71 11.30 -15.09
CA ALA A 157 6.42 12.65 -15.59
C ALA A 157 6.50 13.71 -14.47
N ILE A 158 6.10 13.38 -13.25
CA ILE A 158 6.25 14.27 -12.08
C ILE A 158 7.71 14.38 -11.65
N ASP A 159 8.50 13.30 -11.71
CA ASP A 159 9.95 13.36 -11.42
C ASP A 159 10.67 14.27 -12.42
N GLU A 160 10.37 14.12 -13.71
CA GLU A 160 10.91 14.97 -14.78
C GLU A 160 10.47 16.44 -14.62
N HIS A 161 9.20 16.69 -14.27
CA HIS A 161 8.71 18.02 -13.97
C HIS A 161 9.44 18.65 -12.78
N PHE A 162 9.64 17.89 -11.69
CA PHE A 162 10.36 18.37 -10.51
C PHE A 162 11.81 18.76 -10.83
N GLN A 163 12.49 17.98 -11.66
CA GLN A 163 13.91 18.20 -12.01
C GLN A 163 14.12 19.36 -12.99
N ASN A 164 13.18 19.56 -13.91
CA ASN A 164 13.42 20.43 -15.07
C ASN A 164 12.59 21.72 -15.09
N THR A 165 11.66 21.91 -14.14
CA THR A 165 10.77 23.06 -14.13
C THR A 165 11.31 24.16 -13.18
N ALA A 166 11.23 25.41 -13.62
CA ALA A 166 11.63 26.56 -12.80
C ALA A 166 10.85 26.60 -11.47
N PRO A 167 11.45 27.05 -10.36
CA PRO A 167 10.86 26.99 -9.02
C PRO A 167 9.43 27.54 -8.93
N GLU A 168 9.16 28.64 -9.64
CA GLU A 168 7.87 29.35 -9.64
C GLU A 168 6.73 28.56 -10.29
N MET A 169 7.07 27.55 -11.11
CA MET A 169 6.14 26.70 -11.84
C MET A 169 6.23 25.23 -11.38
N ASN A 170 7.11 24.92 -10.42
CA ASN A 170 7.39 23.56 -9.96
C ASN A 170 6.35 23.14 -8.92
N LEU A 171 5.37 22.35 -9.35
CA LEU A 171 4.24 21.94 -8.51
C LEU A 171 4.65 21.22 -7.21
N PRO A 172 5.52 20.19 -7.22
CA PRO A 172 5.97 19.55 -5.99
C PRO A 172 6.69 20.51 -5.04
N LEU A 173 7.52 21.42 -5.56
CA LEU A 173 8.20 22.43 -4.76
C LEU A 173 7.22 23.40 -4.13
N ILE A 174 6.27 23.93 -4.92
CA ILE A 174 5.24 24.86 -4.44
C ILE A 174 4.41 24.19 -3.32
N LEU A 175 3.96 22.95 -3.51
CA LEU A 175 3.20 22.21 -2.50
C LEU A 175 4.02 22.00 -1.22
N GLY A 176 5.30 21.65 -1.34
CA GLY A 176 6.19 21.52 -0.18
C GLY A 176 6.38 22.86 0.58
N MET A 177 6.55 23.95 -0.13
CA MET A 177 6.67 25.29 0.47
C MET A 177 5.37 25.73 1.16
N LEU A 178 4.22 25.44 0.58
CA LEU A 178 2.93 25.69 1.21
C LEU A 178 2.74 24.87 2.49
N GLU A 179 3.16 23.61 2.50
CA GLU A 179 3.12 22.77 3.70
C GLU A 179 3.96 23.37 4.83
N ILE A 180 5.19 23.80 4.54
CA ILE A 180 6.07 24.47 5.50
C ILE A 180 5.41 25.77 5.99
N TRP A 181 4.84 26.55 5.09
CA TRP A 181 4.19 27.80 5.42
C TRP A 181 3.04 27.60 6.41
N TYR A 182 2.11 26.69 6.09
CA TYR A 182 0.96 26.43 6.96
C TYR A 182 1.36 25.76 8.27
N THR A 183 2.21 24.75 8.22
CA THR A 183 2.50 23.94 9.42
C THR A 183 3.54 24.59 10.32
N SER A 184 4.69 25.03 9.77
CA SER A 184 5.82 25.49 10.57
C SER A 184 5.79 26.99 10.85
N ILE A 185 5.21 27.82 9.97
CA ILE A 185 5.16 29.29 10.11
C ILE A 185 3.83 29.72 10.72
N LEU A 186 2.70 29.34 10.11
CA LEU A 186 1.37 29.69 10.61
C LEU A 186 0.89 28.77 11.75
N ASN A 187 1.63 27.69 12.03
CA ASN A 187 1.39 26.77 13.15
C ASN A 187 0.05 26.01 13.07
N PHE A 188 -0.50 25.78 11.87
CA PHE A 188 -1.68 24.94 11.73
C PHE A 188 -1.36 23.50 12.13
N GLY A 189 -2.26 22.87 12.88
CA GLY A 189 -2.04 21.55 13.47
C GLY A 189 -2.61 20.41 12.66
N SER A 190 -3.50 20.70 11.71
CA SER A 190 -4.14 19.66 10.91
C SER A 190 -4.40 20.13 9.49
N ARG A 191 -4.52 19.15 8.57
CA ARG A 191 -4.88 19.34 7.17
C ARG A 191 -5.93 18.32 6.75
N ALA A 192 -7.05 18.80 6.23
CA ALA A 192 -8.10 17.96 5.67
C ALA A 192 -7.82 17.68 4.19
N ILE A 193 -7.96 16.42 3.78
CA ILE A 193 -7.94 15.98 2.37
C ILE A 193 -9.29 15.36 2.05
N ILE A 194 -10.02 15.96 1.13
CA ILE A 194 -11.41 15.60 0.83
C ILE A 194 -11.56 15.37 -0.67
N PRO A 195 -11.24 14.16 -1.17
CA PRO A 195 -11.39 13.85 -2.58
C PRO A 195 -12.88 13.69 -2.94
N TYR A 196 -13.32 14.36 -4.00
CA TYR A 196 -14.69 14.29 -4.53
C TYR A 196 -14.83 13.21 -5.62
N ASP A 197 -14.15 12.07 -5.42
CA ASP A 197 -14.27 10.88 -6.26
C ASP A 197 -14.28 9.65 -5.35
N HIS A 198 -15.35 8.87 -5.40
CA HIS A 198 -15.51 7.65 -4.60
C HIS A 198 -14.35 6.65 -4.79
N ARG A 199 -13.73 6.63 -5.96
CA ARG A 199 -12.57 5.77 -6.22
C ARG A 199 -11.35 6.15 -5.38
N LEU A 200 -11.28 7.38 -4.88
CA LEU A 200 -10.20 7.89 -4.03
C LEU A 200 -10.49 7.74 -2.52
N GLN A 201 -11.47 6.94 -2.11
CA GLN A 201 -11.81 6.74 -0.69
C GLN A 201 -10.62 6.26 0.17
N ASN A 202 -9.69 5.50 -0.40
CA ASN A 202 -8.49 5.01 0.28
C ASN A 202 -7.29 5.98 0.18
N PHE A 203 -7.42 7.09 -0.56
CA PHE A 203 -6.33 8.04 -0.79
C PHE A 203 -5.88 8.72 0.50
N VAL A 204 -6.83 9.12 1.33
CA VAL A 204 -6.52 9.80 2.60
C VAL A 204 -5.67 8.91 3.51
N SER A 205 -6.05 7.65 3.70
CA SER A 205 -5.30 6.70 4.53
C SER A 205 -3.87 6.47 4.00
N TYR A 206 -3.68 6.44 2.68
CA TYR A 206 -2.36 6.35 2.08
C TYR A 206 -1.51 7.60 2.35
N ILE A 207 -2.07 8.79 2.14
CA ILE A 207 -1.38 10.07 2.35
C ILE A 207 -1.07 10.30 3.84
N GLN A 208 -1.93 9.86 4.75
CA GLN A 208 -1.65 9.93 6.19
C GLN A 208 -0.28 9.31 6.52
N GLN A 209 -0.05 8.08 6.10
CA GLN A 209 1.23 7.44 6.33
C GLN A 209 2.36 8.11 5.53
N LEU A 210 2.13 8.38 4.24
CA LEU A 210 3.15 8.97 3.37
C LEU A 210 3.69 10.28 3.93
N GLU A 211 2.84 11.18 4.38
CA GLU A 211 3.25 12.51 4.88
C GLU A 211 3.64 12.51 6.35
N MET A 212 2.79 11.98 7.21
CA MET A 212 3.03 12.08 8.64
C MET A 212 4.27 11.29 9.08
N GLU A 213 4.51 10.12 8.48
CA GLU A 213 5.72 9.34 8.74
C GLU A 213 6.96 9.99 8.08
N SER A 214 6.83 10.60 6.90
CA SER A 214 7.95 11.26 6.21
C SER A 214 8.39 12.54 6.91
N ASN A 215 7.43 13.40 7.25
CA ASN A 215 7.67 14.77 7.70
C ASN A 215 7.54 14.92 9.22
N GLY A 216 6.74 14.10 9.90
CA GLY A 216 6.55 14.16 11.35
C GLY A 216 7.79 13.73 12.12
N LYS A 217 8.64 14.68 12.50
CA LYS A 217 9.90 14.44 13.20
C LYS A 217 9.96 15.27 14.48
N SER A 218 10.38 14.63 15.57
CA SER A 218 10.61 15.28 16.87
C SER A 218 12.03 15.79 17.07
N VAL A 219 12.96 15.30 16.24
CA VAL A 219 14.38 15.67 16.27
C VAL A 219 14.92 15.94 14.86
N ASP A 220 15.95 16.76 14.76
CA ASP A 220 16.72 16.99 13.55
C ASP A 220 17.72 15.84 13.28
N LYS A 221 18.51 15.96 12.21
CA LYS A 221 19.55 14.97 11.83
C LYS A 221 20.68 14.85 12.87
N LEU A 222 20.85 15.84 13.74
CA LEU A 222 21.86 15.86 14.79
C LEU A 222 21.31 15.41 16.15
N GLY A 223 20.02 15.05 16.20
CA GLY A 223 19.34 14.62 17.43
C GLY A 223 18.80 15.76 18.31
N ASN A 224 18.89 17.02 17.86
CA ASN A 224 18.33 18.14 18.59
C ASN A 224 16.81 18.16 18.47
N LYS A 225 16.13 18.51 19.58
CA LYS A 225 14.68 18.62 19.61
C LYS A 225 14.18 19.70 18.65
N MET A 226 13.20 19.36 17.83
CA MET A 226 12.52 20.32 16.96
C MET A 226 11.69 21.31 17.78
N THR A 227 11.83 22.60 17.47
CA THR A 227 11.07 23.68 18.12
C THR A 227 9.79 24.07 17.35
N LYS A 228 9.70 23.65 16.10
CA LYS A 228 8.54 23.91 15.23
C LYS A 228 7.91 22.59 14.81
N LYS A 229 6.63 22.62 14.47
CA LYS A 229 5.96 21.48 13.85
C LYS A 229 6.57 21.19 12.48
N THR A 230 6.78 19.93 12.17
CA THR A 230 7.36 19.47 10.91
C THR A 230 6.32 18.78 10.01
N ALA A 231 5.16 18.42 10.55
CA ALA A 231 4.01 17.92 9.81
C ALA A 231 2.71 18.31 10.51
N ALA A 232 1.66 18.49 9.72
CA ALA A 232 0.29 18.55 10.20
C ALA A 232 -0.28 17.14 10.40
N VAL A 233 -1.33 17.03 11.24
CA VAL A 233 -2.14 15.80 11.28
C VAL A 233 -3.01 15.78 10.01
N VAL A 234 -2.80 14.79 9.15
CA VAL A 234 -3.60 14.59 7.95
C VAL A 234 -4.86 13.78 8.30
N TRP A 235 -6.01 14.26 7.88
CA TRP A 235 -7.28 13.57 8.06
C TRP A 235 -8.21 13.83 6.87
N GLY A 236 -9.33 13.13 6.80
CA GLY A 236 -10.33 13.36 5.78
C GLY A 236 -11.10 12.10 5.41
N ALA A 237 -12.02 12.27 4.48
CA ALA A 237 -12.80 11.20 3.88
C ALA A 237 -13.28 11.65 2.50
N GLU A 238 -13.95 10.78 1.75
CA GLU A 238 -14.51 11.14 0.45
C GLU A 238 -15.56 12.27 0.57
N GLY A 239 -15.60 13.14 -0.43
CA GLY A 239 -16.20 14.47 -0.50
C GLY A 239 -17.56 14.65 0.13
N THR A 240 -18.65 14.15 -0.47
CA THR A 240 -20.02 14.41 0.03
C THR A 240 -20.25 13.84 1.43
N ASN A 241 -19.71 12.66 1.75
CA ASN A 241 -19.81 12.08 3.08
C ASN A 241 -19.10 12.93 4.14
N ALA A 242 -17.90 13.41 3.85
CA ALA A 242 -17.14 14.27 4.77
C ALA A 242 -17.85 15.59 5.05
N GLN A 243 -18.55 16.18 4.06
CA GLN A 243 -19.31 17.40 4.26
C GLN A 243 -20.39 17.24 5.33
N HIS A 244 -21.12 16.13 5.30
CA HIS A 244 -22.22 15.88 6.25
C HIS A 244 -21.75 15.37 7.62
N LEU A 245 -20.54 14.83 7.73
CA LEU A 245 -20.03 14.27 8.99
C LEU A 245 -19.23 15.28 9.82
N SER A 246 -18.39 16.10 9.19
CA SER A 246 -17.46 16.96 9.90
C SER A 246 -17.44 18.40 9.44
N LEU A 247 -17.54 18.67 8.14
CA LEU A 247 -17.36 20.03 7.63
C LEU A 247 -18.52 20.98 7.91
N ILE A 248 -19.69 20.47 8.26
CA ILE A 248 -20.84 21.31 8.65
C ILE A 248 -20.63 22.01 10.00
N HIS A 249 -19.64 21.59 10.77
CA HIS A 249 -19.31 22.12 12.10
C HIS A 249 -17.99 22.89 12.14
N ILE A 250 -17.34 23.05 10.99
CA ILE A 250 -16.13 23.84 10.81
C ILE A 250 -16.47 25.10 10.00
#